data_6970068015e1aefb1329a3af7213d339
#
_entry.id   6970068015e1aefb1329a3af7213d339
#
_cell.length_a   1.000
_cell.length_b   1.000
_cell.length_c   1.000
_cell.angle_alpha   90.00
_cell.angle_beta   90.00
_cell.angle_gamma   90.00
#
_symmetry.space_group_name_H-M   'P 1'
#
loop_
_entity.id
_entity.type
_entity.pdbx_description
1 polymer ?
#
loop_
_entity_poly.entity_id
_entity_poly.type
_entity_poly.pdbx_seq_one_letter_code
_entity_poly.pdbx_strand_id
1 'polypeptide(L)'
;MEVAVITRHAIANYGSLLQAAATQNALETLGHNCRIIDYVRPGEVCTQLHKCQLQQKPRWNRTPLRRRVYSTLCYTENVMAGRLFESARRQMLHLTAPYSTAQELTANGPKADVYMTGSDQVWGPMEDGTYDPVYRLTFAPEGAKKVAYAASFGSTELSKPLRGQFCRDLRQYATITVQEDSAIALLHQLGLEGKQVIDPVFLPDDAFWQSLLEPINAAPGSYFLVYQMRKDPALCAYAKAAAKAAGKPLLRLSASVHQATWGGKFIYVPTPGQFLHYIKNAACVITDSFHGTAFSLRFGVPFAEVLPTNCTGTCNHSLLTLTGLQSRLVTDPADTALTLSLIHI
;
A
#
# COMPACT_ATOMS: atom_id res chain seq x y z
N MET A 1 -3.61 -2.55 -27.00
CA MET A 1 -3.09 -1.17 -26.79
C MET A 1 -1.89 -1.24 -25.89
N GLU A 2 -0.91 -0.33 -26.08
CA GLU A 2 0.19 -0.12 -25.13
C GLU A 2 -0.30 0.77 -23.99
N VAL A 3 -0.21 0.29 -22.75
CA VAL A 3 -0.63 1.02 -21.55
C VAL A 3 0.57 1.21 -20.63
N ALA A 4 0.91 2.47 -20.34
CA ALA A 4 1.98 2.82 -19.41
C ALA A 4 1.36 3.26 -18.07
N VAL A 5 1.62 2.51 -17.02
CA VAL A 5 1.04 2.73 -15.69
C VAL A 5 2.07 3.32 -14.74
N ILE A 6 1.75 4.44 -14.11
CA ILE A 6 2.51 5.01 -13.00
C ILE A 6 1.80 4.73 -11.68
N THR A 7 2.47 4.06 -10.76
CA THR A 7 1.96 3.79 -9.41
C THR A 7 3.11 3.67 -8.42
N ARG A 8 2.82 3.66 -7.13
CA ARG A 8 3.82 3.42 -6.09
C ARG A 8 4.11 1.93 -5.98
N HIS A 9 5.22 1.48 -6.55
CA HIS A 9 5.59 0.06 -6.63
C HIS A 9 7.00 -0.23 -6.09
N ALA A 10 7.81 0.80 -5.87
CA ALA A 10 9.23 0.66 -5.51
C ALA A 10 9.51 0.82 -4.00
N ILE A 11 8.50 1.09 -3.21
CA ILE A 11 8.62 1.17 -1.75
C ILE A 11 8.55 -0.23 -1.12
N ALA A 12 9.19 -0.42 0.05
CA ALA A 12 9.16 -1.69 0.78
C ALA A 12 7.79 -1.91 1.44
N ASN A 13 6.74 -2.04 0.64
CA ASN A 13 5.35 -2.26 1.04
C ASN A 13 4.74 -3.36 0.17
N TYR A 14 4.24 -4.42 0.81
CA TYR A 14 3.61 -5.56 0.11
C TYR A 14 2.40 -5.14 -0.69
N GLY A 15 1.54 -4.30 -0.13
CA GLY A 15 0.33 -3.84 -0.79
C GLY A 15 0.64 -3.04 -2.05
N SER A 16 1.58 -2.10 -1.96
CA SER A 16 1.97 -1.25 -3.10
C SER A 16 2.56 -2.07 -4.26
N LEU A 17 3.33 -3.12 -3.96
CA LEU A 17 3.85 -4.02 -5.00
C LEU A 17 2.74 -4.90 -5.59
N LEU A 18 1.92 -5.51 -4.74
CA LEU A 18 0.91 -6.47 -5.16
C LEU A 18 -0.26 -5.82 -5.91
N GLN A 19 -0.66 -4.58 -5.55
CA GLN A 19 -1.65 -3.84 -6.32
C GLN A 19 -1.13 -3.48 -7.73
N ALA A 20 0.18 -3.19 -7.86
CA ALA A 20 0.77 -2.95 -9.17
C ALA A 20 0.77 -4.21 -10.04
N ALA A 21 1.10 -5.38 -9.45
CA ALA A 21 1.01 -6.67 -10.14
C ALA A 21 -0.43 -7.02 -10.54
N ALA A 22 -1.40 -6.74 -9.65
CA ALA A 22 -2.82 -6.93 -9.93
C ALA A 22 -3.31 -6.01 -11.07
N THR A 23 -2.90 -4.75 -11.08
CA THR A 23 -3.21 -3.79 -12.15
C THR A 23 -2.67 -4.29 -13.49
N GLN A 24 -1.40 -4.72 -13.52
CA GLN A 24 -0.77 -5.28 -14.72
C GLN A 24 -1.53 -6.50 -15.21
N ASN A 25 -1.78 -7.48 -14.34
CA ASN A 25 -2.52 -8.69 -14.70
C ASN A 25 -3.91 -8.39 -15.26
N ALA A 26 -4.66 -7.47 -14.63
CA ALA A 26 -5.98 -7.09 -15.10
C ALA A 26 -5.96 -6.49 -16.52
N LEU A 27 -5.01 -5.60 -16.80
CA LEU A 27 -4.85 -4.99 -18.12
C LEU A 27 -4.44 -6.03 -19.18
N GLU A 28 -3.53 -6.94 -18.84
CA GLU A 28 -3.07 -8.01 -19.74
C GLU A 28 -4.17 -9.03 -20.03
N THR A 29 -4.99 -9.37 -19.01
CA THR A 29 -6.18 -10.23 -19.20
C THR A 29 -7.21 -9.59 -20.15
N LEU A 30 -7.28 -8.27 -20.19
CA LEU A 30 -8.10 -7.52 -21.16
C LEU A 30 -7.45 -7.41 -22.56
N GLY A 31 -6.30 -8.01 -22.78
CA GLY A 31 -5.60 -8.02 -24.07
C GLY A 31 -4.77 -6.76 -24.36
N HIS A 32 -4.38 -6.02 -23.32
CA HIS A 32 -3.50 -4.87 -23.44
C HIS A 32 -2.05 -5.24 -23.09
N ASN A 33 -1.09 -4.55 -23.69
CA ASN A 33 0.31 -4.65 -23.28
C ASN A 33 0.57 -3.63 -22.18
N CYS A 34 0.73 -4.11 -20.95
CA CYS A 34 0.93 -3.26 -19.78
C CYS A 34 2.40 -3.15 -19.41
N ARG A 35 2.87 -1.92 -19.17
CA ARG A 35 4.18 -1.67 -18.56
C ARG A 35 4.04 -0.74 -17.38
N ILE A 36 4.61 -1.14 -16.26
CA ILE A 36 4.72 -0.29 -15.07
C ILE A 36 5.93 0.63 -15.26
N ILE A 37 5.70 1.93 -15.18
CA ILE A 37 6.78 2.94 -15.31
C ILE A 37 7.70 2.82 -14.10
N ASP A 38 8.94 2.43 -14.33
CA ASP A 38 9.96 2.27 -13.29
C ASP A 38 10.48 3.65 -12.83
N TYR A 39 9.61 4.37 -12.14
CA TYR A 39 9.93 5.67 -11.56
C TYR A 39 10.20 5.53 -10.06
N VAL A 40 11.43 5.84 -9.67
CA VAL A 40 11.89 5.76 -8.27
C VAL A 40 12.58 7.07 -7.90
N ARG A 41 11.95 7.86 -7.05
CA ARG A 41 12.55 9.10 -6.55
C ARG A 41 13.83 8.81 -5.76
N PRO A 42 14.85 9.68 -5.83
CA PRO A 42 16.09 9.48 -5.08
C PRO A 42 15.89 9.28 -3.57
N GLY A 43 14.90 9.95 -2.97
CA GLY A 43 14.55 9.81 -1.55
C GLY A 43 13.82 8.52 -1.18
N GLU A 44 13.25 7.81 -2.16
CA GLU A 44 12.53 6.54 -1.97
C GLU A 44 13.41 5.31 -2.19
N VAL A 45 14.62 5.50 -2.70
CA VAL A 45 15.60 4.42 -2.77
C VAL A 45 15.87 3.88 -1.37
N CYS A 46 15.64 2.58 -1.17
CA CYS A 46 15.71 1.92 0.15
C CYS A 46 16.99 2.24 0.92
N THR A 47 18.14 2.35 0.24
CA THR A 47 19.41 2.70 0.85
C THR A 47 19.51 4.14 1.34
N GLN A 48 18.61 5.04 0.89
CA GLN A 48 18.57 6.46 1.27
C GLN A 48 17.37 6.81 2.14
N LEU A 49 16.36 5.93 2.21
CA LEU A 49 15.12 6.15 2.95
C LEU A 49 15.35 6.53 4.42
N HIS A 50 16.36 5.93 5.08
CA HIS A 50 16.72 6.27 6.45
C HIS A 50 17.14 7.73 6.63
N LYS A 51 17.69 8.40 5.60
CA LYS A 51 18.08 9.81 5.67
C LYS A 51 16.84 10.72 5.68
N CYS A 52 15.85 10.42 4.84
CA CYS A 52 14.57 11.15 4.82
C CYS A 52 13.82 10.94 6.15
N GLN A 53 13.76 9.71 6.64
CA GLN A 53 13.14 9.39 7.93
C GLN A 53 13.84 10.06 9.11
N LEU A 54 15.17 10.21 9.07
CA LEU A 54 15.93 10.87 10.13
C LEU A 54 15.57 12.36 10.27
N GLN A 55 15.27 13.03 9.17
CA GLN A 55 14.84 14.45 9.20
C GLN A 55 13.54 14.62 9.99
N GLN A 56 12.66 13.63 9.95
CA GLN A 56 11.38 13.64 10.67
C GLN A 56 11.49 13.17 12.13
N LYS A 57 12.70 12.79 12.60
CA LYS A 57 12.94 12.28 13.96
C LYS A 57 13.89 13.20 14.77
N PRO A 58 13.39 14.33 15.34
CA PRO A 58 14.24 15.33 16.03
C PRO A 58 15.13 14.73 17.13
N ARG A 59 14.62 13.72 17.86
CA ARG A 59 15.38 13.04 18.92
C ARG A 59 16.66 12.35 18.41
N TRP A 60 16.59 11.73 17.23
CA TRP A 60 17.71 11.02 16.60
C TRP A 60 18.59 11.98 15.79
N ASN A 61 18.00 13.05 15.24
CA ASN A 61 18.71 14.05 14.45
C ASN A 61 19.49 15.07 15.30
N ARG A 62 19.40 15.02 16.65
CA ARG A 62 19.93 16.02 17.55
C ARG A 62 21.47 16.09 17.61
N THR A 63 22.17 14.96 17.52
CA THR A 63 23.64 14.89 17.61
C THR A 63 24.24 14.03 16.50
N PRO A 64 25.48 14.31 16.05
CA PRO A 64 26.15 13.52 15.02
C PRO A 64 26.25 12.02 15.38
N LEU A 65 26.55 11.70 16.64
CA LEU A 65 26.62 10.31 17.11
C LEU A 65 25.28 9.59 16.99
N ARG A 66 24.19 10.21 17.45
CA ARG A 66 22.84 9.63 17.32
C ARG A 66 22.44 9.42 15.87
N ARG A 67 22.72 10.40 14.98
CA ARG A 67 22.50 10.25 13.55
C ARG A 67 23.22 9.04 12.98
N ARG A 68 24.50 8.88 13.34
CA ARG A 68 25.32 7.75 12.86
C ARG A 68 24.78 6.41 13.34
N VAL A 69 24.45 6.28 14.63
CA VAL A 69 23.84 5.07 15.21
C VAL A 69 22.53 4.74 14.51
N TYR A 70 21.61 5.70 14.40
CA TYR A 70 20.33 5.52 13.71
C TYR A 70 20.55 5.08 12.25
N SER A 71 21.40 5.79 11.52
CA SER A 71 21.69 5.48 10.12
C SER A 71 22.27 4.07 9.93
N THR A 72 23.16 3.62 10.83
CA THR A 72 23.73 2.28 10.75
C THR A 72 22.69 1.19 11.02
N LEU A 73 21.86 1.37 12.05
CA LEU A 73 20.80 0.41 12.38
C LEU A 73 19.74 0.31 11.27
N CYS A 74 19.27 1.45 10.77
CA CYS A 74 18.27 1.49 9.72
C CYS A 74 18.82 1.11 8.33
N TYR A 75 20.12 1.32 8.09
CA TYR A 75 20.74 0.96 6.82
C TYR A 75 20.66 -0.54 6.55
N THR A 76 21.05 -1.37 7.53
CA THR A 76 20.98 -2.83 7.39
C THR A 76 19.56 -3.33 7.17
N GLU A 77 18.60 -2.79 7.93
CA GLU A 77 17.18 -3.09 7.78
C GLU A 77 16.69 -2.72 6.37
N ASN A 78 16.92 -1.48 5.94
CA ASN A 78 16.49 -0.97 4.65
C ASN A 78 17.16 -1.69 3.46
N VAL A 79 18.44 -2.09 3.60
CA VAL A 79 19.14 -2.84 2.54
C VAL A 79 18.56 -4.25 2.39
N MET A 80 18.27 -4.94 3.49
CA MET A 80 17.70 -6.30 3.41
C MET A 80 16.28 -6.27 2.83
N ALA A 81 15.40 -5.45 3.37
CA ALA A 81 14.06 -5.27 2.85
C ALA A 81 14.10 -4.77 1.38
N GLY A 82 14.92 -3.76 1.11
CA GLY A 82 15.06 -3.19 -0.21
C GLY A 82 15.51 -4.18 -1.28
N ARG A 83 16.47 -5.05 -0.98
CA ARG A 83 16.91 -6.09 -1.94
C ARG A 83 15.80 -7.08 -2.25
N LEU A 84 15.05 -7.51 -1.21
CA LEU A 84 13.95 -8.44 -1.39
C LEU A 84 12.84 -7.81 -2.24
N PHE A 85 12.41 -6.60 -1.89
CA PHE A 85 11.35 -5.90 -2.64
C PHE A 85 11.80 -5.56 -4.06
N GLU A 86 13.06 -5.16 -4.28
CA GLU A 86 13.59 -4.90 -5.61
C GLU A 86 13.63 -6.17 -6.47
N SER A 87 14.07 -7.31 -5.89
CA SER A 87 14.04 -8.60 -6.58
C SER A 87 12.61 -9.00 -6.95
N ALA A 88 11.69 -8.93 -6.00
CA ALA A 88 10.29 -9.26 -6.23
C ALA A 88 9.65 -8.35 -7.29
N ARG A 89 9.91 -7.05 -7.23
CA ARG A 89 9.42 -6.05 -8.19
C ARG A 89 9.85 -6.38 -9.63
N ARG A 90 11.14 -6.72 -9.82
CA ARG A 90 11.68 -7.10 -11.14
C ARG A 90 11.17 -8.44 -11.65
N GLN A 91 10.78 -9.34 -10.75
CA GLN A 91 10.21 -10.63 -11.14
C GLN A 91 8.71 -10.56 -11.45
N MET A 92 7.98 -9.71 -10.73
CA MET A 92 6.52 -9.64 -10.81
C MET A 92 6.00 -8.62 -11.82
N LEU A 93 6.79 -7.58 -12.13
CA LEU A 93 6.31 -6.45 -12.93
C LEU A 93 7.05 -6.35 -14.27
N HIS A 94 6.31 -6.06 -15.31
CA HIS A 94 6.85 -5.66 -16.63
C HIS A 94 7.23 -4.17 -16.58
N LEU A 95 8.46 -3.92 -16.15
CA LEU A 95 8.95 -2.56 -15.92
C LEU A 95 9.44 -1.91 -17.21
N THR A 96 9.33 -0.59 -17.29
CA THR A 96 10.05 0.21 -18.31
C THR A 96 11.54 0.32 -17.98
N ALA A 97 12.29 1.12 -18.75
CA ALA A 97 13.58 1.63 -18.31
C ALA A 97 13.41 2.44 -17.00
N PRO A 98 14.43 2.49 -16.12
CA PRO A 98 14.34 3.21 -14.87
C PRO A 98 14.44 4.73 -15.07
N TYR A 99 13.63 5.48 -14.28
CA TYR A 99 13.63 6.93 -14.24
C TYR A 99 13.71 7.40 -12.79
N SER A 100 14.42 8.50 -12.54
CA SER A 100 14.59 9.09 -11.21
C SER A 100 14.04 10.51 -11.08
N THR A 101 13.76 11.15 -12.21
CA THR A 101 13.27 12.55 -12.26
C THR A 101 12.12 12.70 -13.26
N ALA A 102 11.28 13.73 -13.02
CA ALA A 102 10.24 14.12 -13.97
C ALA A 102 10.81 14.54 -15.32
N GLN A 103 12.00 15.17 -15.33
CA GLN A 103 12.69 15.60 -16.56
C GLN A 103 13.11 14.41 -17.41
N GLU A 104 13.66 13.36 -16.81
CA GLU A 104 13.99 12.11 -17.52
C GLU A 104 12.75 11.47 -18.16
N LEU A 105 11.64 11.40 -17.41
CA LEU A 105 10.36 10.89 -17.95
C LEU A 105 9.83 11.75 -19.09
N THR A 106 9.91 13.08 -18.98
CA THR A 106 9.44 13.98 -20.04
C THR A 106 10.28 13.86 -21.31
N ALA A 107 11.61 13.66 -21.16
CA ALA A 107 12.53 13.58 -22.30
C ALA A 107 12.51 12.21 -22.95
N ASN A 108 12.45 11.14 -22.17
CA ASN A 108 12.69 9.74 -22.62
C ASN A 108 11.62 8.75 -22.14
N GLY A 109 10.45 9.23 -21.67
CA GLY A 109 9.39 8.38 -21.15
C GLY A 109 8.86 7.38 -22.18
N PRO A 110 8.20 6.30 -21.73
CA PRO A 110 7.69 5.28 -22.61
C PRO A 110 6.62 5.88 -23.54
N LYS A 111 6.60 5.44 -24.79
CA LYS A 111 5.49 5.72 -25.71
C LYS A 111 4.37 4.74 -25.43
N ALA A 112 3.15 5.24 -25.27
CA ALA A 112 1.97 4.44 -25.01
C ALA A 112 0.70 5.05 -25.65
N ASP A 113 -0.29 4.22 -25.91
CA ASP A 113 -1.61 4.65 -26.37
C ASP A 113 -2.41 5.29 -25.22
N VAL A 114 -2.17 4.79 -24.00
CA VAL A 114 -2.82 5.25 -22.77
C VAL A 114 -1.79 5.36 -21.66
N TYR A 115 -1.79 6.50 -20.96
CA TYR A 115 -1.07 6.71 -19.74
C TYR A 115 -2.04 6.62 -18.56
N MET A 116 -1.74 5.74 -17.60
CA MET A 116 -2.62 5.47 -16.47
C MET A 116 -1.93 5.82 -15.15
N THR A 117 -2.60 6.63 -14.33
CA THR A 117 -2.31 6.68 -12.89
C THR A 117 -2.97 5.47 -12.23
N GLY A 118 -2.17 4.58 -11.63
CA GLY A 118 -2.67 3.38 -10.96
C GLY A 118 -3.18 3.67 -9.55
N SER A 119 -3.46 2.61 -8.83
CA SER A 119 -3.95 2.64 -7.45
C SER A 119 -2.88 3.07 -6.44
N ASP A 120 -3.23 3.02 -5.16
CA ASP A 120 -2.44 3.46 -4.00
C ASP A 120 -2.46 4.99 -3.80
N GLN A 121 -1.79 5.48 -2.76
CA GLN A 121 -1.74 6.90 -2.38
C GLN A 121 -0.84 7.72 -3.33
N VAL A 122 -1.09 7.61 -4.63
CA VAL A 122 -0.31 8.27 -5.68
C VAL A 122 -0.52 9.78 -5.74
N TRP A 123 -1.67 10.26 -5.26
CA TRP A 123 -1.99 11.69 -5.16
C TRP A 123 -1.85 12.24 -3.74
N GLY A 124 -1.35 11.42 -2.81
CA GLY A 124 -1.03 11.81 -1.45
C GLY A 124 0.37 12.42 -1.30
N PRO A 125 0.70 12.88 -0.08
CA PRO A 125 2.04 13.32 0.24
C PRO A 125 3.03 12.14 0.19
N MET A 126 4.21 12.40 -0.37
CA MET A 126 5.33 11.47 -0.35
C MET A 126 5.98 11.43 1.05
N GLU A 127 6.98 10.57 1.24
CA GLU A 127 7.68 10.40 2.52
C GLU A 127 8.33 11.70 3.06
N ASP A 128 8.63 12.65 2.19
CA ASP A 128 9.15 13.98 2.52
C ASP A 128 8.07 15.05 2.71
N GLY A 129 6.78 14.66 2.60
CA GLY A 129 5.63 15.55 2.70
C GLY A 129 5.34 16.35 1.42
N THR A 130 6.11 16.16 0.35
CA THR A 130 5.86 16.81 -0.94
C THR A 130 4.84 16.01 -1.77
N TYR A 131 4.27 16.66 -2.79
CA TYR A 131 3.36 16.04 -3.76
C TYR A 131 4.04 15.97 -5.12
N ASP A 132 4.20 14.77 -5.64
CA ASP A 132 4.93 14.57 -6.89
C ASP A 132 4.01 14.69 -8.11
N PRO A 133 4.27 15.63 -9.04
CA PRO A 133 3.45 15.81 -10.23
C PRO A 133 3.55 14.64 -11.23
N VAL A 134 4.58 13.81 -11.15
CA VAL A 134 4.75 12.63 -12.01
C VAL A 134 3.55 11.69 -11.88
N TYR A 135 3.03 11.51 -10.66
CA TYR A 135 1.84 10.68 -10.44
C TYR A 135 0.53 11.30 -10.95
N ARG A 136 0.56 12.56 -11.42
CA ARG A 136 -0.54 13.21 -12.17
C ARG A 136 -0.27 13.25 -13.67
N LEU A 137 0.64 12.41 -14.17
CA LEU A 137 0.96 12.26 -15.60
C LEU A 137 1.39 13.58 -16.28
N THR A 138 2.08 14.45 -15.54
CA THR A 138 2.53 15.75 -16.09
C THR A 138 3.67 15.60 -17.10
N PHE A 139 4.32 14.44 -17.13
CA PHE A 139 5.36 14.08 -18.10
C PHE A 139 4.79 13.54 -19.42
N ALA A 140 3.53 13.10 -19.44
CA ALA A 140 2.93 12.52 -20.64
C ALA A 140 2.80 13.56 -21.74
N PRO A 141 3.00 13.19 -23.02
CA PRO A 141 2.90 14.12 -24.15
C PRO A 141 1.56 14.85 -24.18
N GLU A 142 1.58 16.05 -24.79
CA GLU A 142 0.36 16.81 -25.03
C GLU A 142 -0.59 16.00 -25.91
N GLY A 143 -1.89 16.00 -25.56
CA GLY A 143 -2.92 15.21 -26.27
C GLY A 143 -2.91 13.71 -25.94
N ALA A 144 -1.98 13.23 -25.12
CA ALA A 144 -1.99 11.83 -24.69
C ALA A 144 -3.26 11.50 -23.90
N LYS A 145 -3.81 10.28 -24.14
CA LYS A 145 -4.95 9.79 -23.37
C LYS A 145 -4.50 9.44 -21.94
N LYS A 146 -5.00 10.19 -20.96
CA LYS A 146 -4.72 10.03 -19.54
C LYS A 146 -5.92 9.47 -18.81
N VAL A 147 -5.73 8.46 -17.98
CA VAL A 147 -6.76 7.85 -17.14
C VAL A 147 -6.24 7.60 -15.73
N ALA A 148 -7.14 7.50 -14.75
CA ALA A 148 -6.80 7.06 -13.40
C ALA A 148 -7.68 5.88 -13.00
N TYR A 149 -7.06 4.85 -12.42
CA TYR A 149 -7.77 3.71 -11.85
C TYR A 149 -7.46 3.57 -10.36
N ALA A 150 -8.50 3.72 -9.53
CA ALA A 150 -8.45 3.57 -8.08
C ALA A 150 -7.35 4.44 -7.43
N ALA A 151 -7.08 5.63 -7.96
CA ALA A 151 -6.10 6.54 -7.37
C ALA A 151 -6.58 7.06 -6.02
N SER A 152 -5.64 7.24 -5.07
CA SER A 152 -5.97 7.73 -3.73
C SER A 152 -5.21 9.01 -3.40
N PHE A 153 -5.88 9.95 -2.72
CA PHE A 153 -5.24 11.13 -2.16
C PHE A 153 -4.59 10.85 -0.80
N GLY A 154 -5.00 9.80 -0.10
CA GLY A 154 -4.55 9.53 1.26
C GLY A 154 -4.77 10.68 2.23
N SER A 155 -5.66 11.62 1.89
CA SER A 155 -5.97 12.84 2.62
C SER A 155 -7.40 13.26 2.31
N THR A 156 -8.03 13.95 3.26
CA THR A 156 -9.37 14.55 3.09
C THR A 156 -9.33 16.01 2.67
N GLU A 157 -8.13 16.61 2.64
CA GLU A 157 -7.94 18.02 2.34
C GLU A 157 -6.71 18.28 1.46
N LEU A 158 -6.82 19.29 0.62
CA LEU A 158 -5.71 19.85 -0.15
C LEU A 158 -5.54 21.33 0.18
N SER A 159 -4.31 21.79 0.37
CA SER A 159 -4.03 23.23 0.53
C SER A 159 -4.41 24.00 -0.75
N LYS A 160 -4.70 25.30 -0.61
CA LYS A 160 -5.09 26.15 -1.75
C LYS A 160 -4.11 26.08 -2.95
N PRO A 161 -2.76 26.17 -2.77
CA PRO A 161 -1.82 26.03 -3.87
C PRO A 161 -1.91 24.67 -4.57
N LEU A 162 -2.06 23.60 -3.81
CA LEU A 162 -2.21 22.25 -4.36
C LEU A 162 -3.50 22.08 -5.13
N ARG A 163 -4.63 22.64 -4.67
CA ARG A 163 -5.91 22.57 -5.38
C ARG A 163 -5.78 23.10 -6.82
N GLY A 164 -5.11 24.23 -7.00
CA GLY A 164 -4.89 24.79 -8.34
C GLY A 164 -4.05 23.90 -9.25
N GLN A 165 -3.01 23.26 -8.69
CA GLN A 165 -2.17 22.31 -9.43
C GLN A 165 -2.96 21.05 -9.81
N PHE A 166 -3.63 20.42 -8.84
CA PHE A 166 -4.43 19.23 -9.09
C PHE A 166 -5.54 19.48 -10.10
N CYS A 167 -6.28 20.58 -9.97
CA CYS A 167 -7.34 20.94 -10.90
C CYS A 167 -6.81 21.06 -12.34
N ARG A 168 -5.68 21.74 -12.55
CA ARG A 168 -5.06 21.90 -13.88
C ARG A 168 -4.65 20.56 -14.47
N ASP A 169 -3.98 19.72 -13.66
CA ASP A 169 -3.38 18.49 -14.13
C ASP A 169 -4.47 17.41 -14.38
N LEU A 170 -5.44 17.27 -13.46
CA LEU A 170 -6.48 16.24 -13.55
C LEU A 170 -7.59 16.57 -14.58
N ARG A 171 -7.78 17.83 -14.97
CA ARG A 171 -8.68 18.19 -16.08
C ARG A 171 -8.29 17.59 -17.43
N GLN A 172 -7.05 17.15 -17.56
CA GLN A 172 -6.55 16.51 -18.77
C GLN A 172 -6.87 15.00 -18.84
N TYR A 173 -7.48 14.45 -17.77
CA TYR A 173 -7.83 13.04 -17.74
C TYR A 173 -9.14 12.77 -18.46
N ALA A 174 -9.13 11.75 -19.31
CA ALA A 174 -10.33 11.28 -19.99
C ALA A 174 -11.30 10.57 -19.02
N THR A 175 -10.75 9.93 -17.98
CA THR A 175 -11.53 9.23 -16.95
C THR A 175 -10.75 9.23 -15.64
N ILE A 176 -11.44 9.53 -14.54
CA ILE A 176 -10.90 9.48 -13.19
C ILE A 176 -11.71 8.50 -12.38
N THR A 177 -11.05 7.47 -11.85
CA THR A 177 -11.62 6.63 -10.80
C THR A 177 -10.72 6.64 -9.58
N VAL A 178 -11.32 6.59 -8.40
CA VAL A 178 -10.65 6.74 -7.11
C VAL A 178 -11.05 5.62 -6.15
N GLN A 179 -10.22 5.38 -5.16
CA GLN A 179 -10.35 4.27 -4.23
C GLN A 179 -11.34 4.56 -3.09
N GLU A 180 -11.38 5.81 -2.61
CA GLU A 180 -12.17 6.20 -1.44
C GLU A 180 -13.19 7.30 -1.74
N ASP A 181 -14.26 7.34 -0.96
CA ASP A 181 -15.34 8.33 -1.02
C ASP A 181 -14.86 9.75 -0.71
N SER A 182 -13.90 9.91 0.20
CA SER A 182 -13.28 11.20 0.49
C SER A 182 -12.57 11.80 -0.74
N ALA A 183 -12.03 10.96 -1.63
CA ALA A 183 -11.43 11.40 -2.88
C ALA A 183 -12.48 11.92 -3.87
N ILE A 184 -13.70 11.36 -3.89
CA ILE A 184 -14.81 11.91 -4.67
C ILE A 184 -15.15 13.31 -4.19
N ALA A 185 -15.23 13.52 -2.86
CA ALA A 185 -15.49 14.84 -2.29
C ALA A 185 -14.39 15.87 -2.67
N LEU A 186 -13.13 15.45 -2.70
CA LEU A 186 -12.02 16.30 -3.17
C LEU A 186 -12.12 16.63 -4.66
N LEU A 187 -12.46 15.65 -5.51
CA LEU A 187 -12.67 15.90 -6.95
C LEU A 187 -13.79 16.93 -7.19
N HIS A 188 -14.92 16.80 -6.49
CA HIS A 188 -16.00 17.79 -6.57
C HIS A 188 -15.55 19.19 -6.14
N GLN A 189 -14.73 19.31 -5.07
CA GLN A 189 -14.14 20.61 -4.67
C GLN A 189 -13.21 21.20 -5.73
N LEU A 190 -12.62 20.36 -6.59
CA LEU A 190 -11.79 20.77 -7.74
C LEU A 190 -12.64 21.06 -9.01
N GLY A 191 -13.96 20.87 -8.96
CA GLY A 191 -14.83 20.98 -10.11
C GLY A 191 -14.61 19.86 -11.15
N LEU A 192 -14.31 18.66 -10.66
CA LEU A 192 -14.02 17.47 -11.45
C LEU A 192 -14.99 16.34 -11.09
N GLU A 193 -15.30 15.51 -12.08
CA GLU A 193 -16.09 14.30 -11.90
C GLU A 193 -15.19 13.08 -11.75
N GLY A 194 -15.61 12.13 -10.93
CA GLY A 194 -14.93 10.84 -10.76
C GLY A 194 -15.87 9.77 -10.26
N LYS A 195 -15.43 8.52 -10.29
CA LYS A 195 -16.19 7.38 -9.77
C LYS A 195 -15.34 6.62 -8.75
N GLN A 196 -15.98 6.18 -7.67
CA GLN A 196 -15.34 5.26 -6.74
C GLN A 196 -15.32 3.84 -7.34
N VAL A 197 -14.17 3.15 -7.22
CA VAL A 197 -13.97 1.77 -7.64
C VAL A 197 -13.20 1.02 -6.57
N ILE A 198 -13.22 -0.31 -6.66
CA ILE A 198 -12.42 -1.17 -5.75
C ILE A 198 -10.95 -1.15 -6.14
N ASP A 199 -10.10 -1.49 -5.18
CA ASP A 199 -8.66 -1.65 -5.41
C ASP A 199 -8.37 -2.76 -6.43
N PRO A 200 -7.31 -2.62 -7.27
CA PRO A 200 -6.93 -3.63 -8.25
C PRO A 200 -6.72 -5.04 -7.70
N VAL A 201 -6.42 -5.21 -6.41
CA VAL A 201 -6.22 -6.55 -5.80
C VAL A 201 -7.46 -7.44 -5.90
N PHE A 202 -8.63 -6.88 -6.18
CA PHE A 202 -9.87 -7.61 -6.39
C PHE A 202 -10.14 -8.00 -7.85
N LEU A 203 -9.35 -7.52 -8.81
CA LEU A 203 -9.57 -7.76 -10.24
C LEU A 203 -9.05 -9.13 -10.73
N PRO A 204 -7.84 -9.57 -10.36
CA PRO A 204 -7.35 -10.86 -10.79
C PRO A 204 -8.17 -12.02 -10.23
N ASP A 205 -8.22 -13.12 -10.96
CA ASP A 205 -8.86 -14.35 -10.51
C ASP A 205 -8.07 -15.08 -9.42
N ASP A 206 -8.61 -16.21 -8.94
CA ASP A 206 -7.96 -17.01 -7.92
C ASP A 206 -6.68 -17.68 -8.43
N ALA A 207 -6.63 -18.04 -9.73
CA ALA A 207 -5.48 -18.70 -10.32
C ALA A 207 -4.24 -17.79 -10.30
N PHE A 208 -4.42 -16.50 -10.59
CA PHE A 208 -3.34 -15.50 -10.48
C PHE A 208 -2.77 -15.45 -9.05
N TRP A 209 -3.62 -15.31 -8.04
CA TRP A 209 -3.16 -15.22 -6.65
C TRP A 209 -2.54 -16.53 -6.17
N GLN A 210 -3.07 -17.69 -6.58
CA GLN A 210 -2.50 -18.99 -6.26
C GLN A 210 -1.10 -19.17 -6.84
N SER A 211 -0.85 -18.68 -8.06
CA SER A 211 0.44 -18.77 -8.72
C SER A 211 1.55 -17.99 -8.00
N LEU A 212 1.19 -16.99 -7.21
CA LEU A 212 2.12 -16.16 -6.45
C LEU A 212 2.43 -16.72 -5.05
N LEU A 213 1.67 -17.70 -4.56
CA LEU A 213 1.88 -18.22 -3.20
C LEU A 213 3.20 -18.98 -3.07
N GLU A 214 3.94 -18.65 -2.03
CA GLU A 214 5.17 -19.35 -1.66
C GLU A 214 4.98 -20.13 -0.34
N PRO A 215 5.67 -21.27 -0.14
CA PRO A 215 5.52 -22.08 1.06
C PRO A 215 5.87 -21.31 2.34
N ILE A 216 5.10 -21.57 3.40
CA ILE A 216 5.36 -21.05 4.75
C ILE A 216 5.39 -22.22 5.74
N ASN A 217 6.10 -22.02 6.87
CA ASN A 217 6.13 -23.02 7.94
C ASN A 217 5.06 -22.69 9.00
N ALA A 218 3.79 -22.77 8.60
CA ALA A 218 2.64 -22.62 9.48
C ALA A 218 1.43 -23.37 8.89
N ALA A 219 0.72 -24.12 9.72
CA ALA A 219 -0.47 -24.84 9.27
C ALA A 219 -1.67 -23.87 9.10
N PRO A 220 -2.56 -24.13 8.13
CA PRO A 220 -3.77 -23.34 7.94
C PRO A 220 -4.62 -23.27 9.21
N GLY A 221 -5.15 -22.10 9.53
CA GLY A 221 -6.02 -21.85 10.68
C GLY A 221 -5.35 -21.99 12.05
N SER A 222 -4.03 -22.22 12.10
CA SER A 222 -3.33 -22.50 13.36
C SER A 222 -2.86 -21.26 14.11
N TYR A 223 -2.98 -20.05 13.56
CA TYR A 223 -2.45 -18.82 14.14
C TYR A 223 -3.31 -17.60 13.85
N PHE A 224 -3.18 -16.58 14.70
CA PHE A 224 -3.62 -15.22 14.41
C PHE A 224 -2.47 -14.45 13.79
N LEU A 225 -2.76 -13.60 12.82
CA LEU A 225 -1.78 -12.78 12.13
C LEU A 225 -1.99 -11.30 12.45
N VAL A 226 -0.93 -10.59 12.86
CA VAL A 226 -0.91 -9.13 12.88
C VAL A 226 -0.10 -8.60 11.71
N TYR A 227 -0.74 -7.78 10.89
CA TYR A 227 -0.09 -6.93 9.90
C TYR A 227 -0.40 -5.47 10.22
N GLN A 228 0.58 -4.76 10.76
CA GLN A 228 0.42 -3.44 11.34
C GLN A 228 1.39 -2.45 10.73
N MET A 229 0.87 -1.29 10.29
CA MET A 229 1.68 -0.25 9.63
C MET A 229 2.28 0.73 10.64
N ARG A 230 1.57 1.05 11.71
CA ARG A 230 1.97 2.07 12.69
C ARG A 230 1.97 1.53 14.11
N LYS A 231 2.79 2.14 14.98
CA LYS A 231 2.80 1.78 16.40
C LYS A 231 1.50 2.22 17.04
N ASP A 232 0.68 1.24 17.39
CA ASP A 232 -0.55 1.40 18.15
C ASP A 232 -0.55 0.38 19.31
N PRO A 233 -0.37 0.82 20.56
CA PRO A 233 -0.42 -0.06 21.73
C PRO A 233 -1.77 -0.73 21.93
N ALA A 234 -2.88 -0.08 21.56
CA ALA A 234 -4.22 -0.64 21.70
C ALA A 234 -4.41 -1.81 20.75
N LEU A 235 -4.02 -1.69 19.46
CA LEU A 235 -4.01 -2.79 18.52
C LEU A 235 -3.13 -3.94 19.00
N CYS A 236 -1.94 -3.66 19.52
CA CYS A 236 -1.04 -4.69 20.04
C CYS A 236 -1.64 -5.44 21.25
N ALA A 237 -2.31 -4.74 22.15
CA ALA A 237 -2.99 -5.33 23.30
C ALA A 237 -4.18 -6.17 22.88
N TYR A 238 -5.02 -5.66 21.99
CA TYR A 238 -6.16 -6.34 21.40
C TYR A 238 -5.75 -7.65 20.73
N ALA A 239 -4.76 -7.60 19.83
CA ALA A 239 -4.28 -8.77 19.10
C ALA A 239 -3.76 -9.88 20.05
N LYS A 240 -3.04 -9.49 21.10
CA LYS A 240 -2.59 -10.41 22.16
C LYS A 240 -3.74 -11.06 22.90
N ALA A 241 -4.73 -10.25 23.31
CA ALA A 241 -5.88 -10.73 24.07
C ALA A 241 -6.73 -11.68 23.22
N ALA A 242 -7.02 -11.31 21.97
CA ALA A 242 -7.80 -12.12 21.03
C ALA A 242 -7.13 -13.47 20.73
N ALA A 243 -5.84 -13.47 20.42
CA ALA A 243 -5.09 -14.71 20.15
C ALA A 243 -5.05 -15.62 21.39
N LYS A 244 -4.84 -15.06 22.59
CA LYS A 244 -4.86 -15.80 23.87
C LYS A 244 -6.24 -16.40 24.12
N ALA A 245 -7.31 -15.65 23.95
CA ALA A 245 -8.68 -16.11 24.16
C ALA A 245 -9.06 -17.24 23.18
N ALA A 246 -8.54 -17.19 21.94
CA ALA A 246 -8.71 -18.23 20.94
C ALA A 246 -7.78 -19.45 21.13
N GLY A 247 -6.87 -19.44 22.10
CA GLY A 247 -5.89 -20.50 22.30
C GLY A 247 -4.90 -20.66 21.13
N LYS A 248 -4.65 -19.61 20.34
CA LYS A 248 -3.81 -19.67 19.14
C LYS A 248 -2.57 -18.78 19.29
N PRO A 249 -1.42 -19.17 18.71
CA PRO A 249 -0.24 -18.32 18.67
C PRO A 249 -0.52 -17.05 17.84
N LEU A 250 0.10 -15.94 18.26
CA LEU A 250 0.11 -14.69 17.53
C LEU A 250 1.38 -14.59 16.71
N LEU A 251 1.25 -14.46 15.38
CA LEU A 251 2.33 -14.13 14.46
C LEU A 251 2.26 -12.64 14.13
N ARG A 252 3.42 -12.00 14.01
CA ARG A 252 3.54 -10.60 13.56
C ARG A 252 4.43 -10.52 12.34
N LEU A 253 3.88 -10.01 11.24
CA LEU A 253 4.56 -9.89 9.98
C LEU A 253 4.92 -8.43 9.71
N SER A 254 6.19 -8.15 9.42
CA SER A 254 6.64 -6.81 9.06
C SER A 254 7.97 -6.81 8.31
N ALA A 255 8.15 -5.81 7.45
CA ALA A 255 9.43 -5.44 6.86
C ALA A 255 10.28 -4.57 7.80
N SER A 256 9.79 -4.22 8.99
CA SER A 256 10.43 -3.29 9.92
C SER A 256 10.81 -3.96 11.23
N VAL A 257 12.12 -4.12 11.47
CA VAL A 257 12.70 -4.86 12.62
C VAL A 257 12.19 -4.34 13.97
N HIS A 258 11.94 -3.02 14.09
CA HIS A 258 11.50 -2.46 15.36
C HIS A 258 10.13 -3.00 15.82
N GLN A 259 9.36 -3.60 14.93
CA GLN A 259 8.10 -4.26 15.29
C GLN A 259 8.30 -5.58 16.04
N ALA A 260 9.50 -6.15 16.05
CA ALA A 260 9.81 -7.35 16.83
C ALA A 260 9.49 -7.20 18.34
N THR A 261 9.52 -5.96 18.84
CA THR A 261 9.21 -5.66 20.26
C THR A 261 7.73 -5.44 20.54
N TRP A 262 6.86 -5.46 19.52
CA TRP A 262 5.43 -5.15 19.70
C TRP A 262 4.56 -6.35 20.08
N GLY A 263 5.19 -7.54 20.17
CA GLY A 263 4.57 -8.79 20.59
C GLY A 263 4.13 -9.70 19.44
N GLY A 264 3.99 -11.00 19.78
CA GLY A 264 3.81 -12.08 18.83
C GLY A 264 5.14 -12.66 18.32
N LYS A 265 5.09 -13.85 17.71
CA LYS A 265 6.25 -14.43 17.00
C LYS A 265 6.51 -13.60 15.74
N PHE A 266 7.66 -12.98 15.67
CA PHE A 266 8.01 -12.06 14.60
C PHE A 266 8.45 -12.78 13.32
N ILE A 267 7.82 -12.45 12.21
CA ILE A 267 8.16 -12.89 10.85
C ILE A 267 8.75 -11.69 10.13
N TYR A 268 10.05 -11.69 9.94
CA TYR A 268 10.78 -10.58 9.37
C TYR A 268 10.93 -10.71 7.85
N VAL A 269 10.48 -9.70 7.13
CA VAL A 269 10.62 -9.53 5.67
C VAL A 269 10.33 -10.83 4.89
N PRO A 270 9.14 -11.46 5.06
CA PRO A 270 8.77 -12.56 4.18
C PRO A 270 8.71 -12.08 2.73
N THR A 271 8.82 -13.00 1.77
CA THR A 271 8.59 -12.67 0.36
C THR A 271 7.12 -12.23 0.13
N PRO A 272 6.79 -11.54 -0.97
CA PRO A 272 5.40 -11.22 -1.27
C PRO A 272 4.50 -12.45 -1.37
N GLY A 273 5.01 -13.56 -1.89
CA GLY A 273 4.28 -14.82 -1.95
C GLY A 273 4.03 -15.43 -0.57
N GLN A 274 5.01 -15.35 0.32
CA GLN A 274 4.84 -15.77 1.73
C GLN A 274 3.89 -14.83 2.47
N PHE A 275 3.95 -13.51 2.23
CA PHE A 275 3.01 -12.56 2.80
C PHE A 275 1.56 -12.94 2.48
N LEU A 276 1.26 -13.19 1.20
CA LEU A 276 -0.06 -13.64 0.76
C LEU A 276 -0.46 -14.96 1.43
N HIS A 277 0.48 -15.90 1.52
CA HIS A 277 0.24 -17.20 2.12
C HIS A 277 -0.03 -17.12 3.63
N TYR A 278 0.69 -16.24 4.37
CA TYR A 278 0.42 -15.99 5.79
C TYR A 278 -0.96 -15.36 6.00
N ILE A 279 -1.40 -14.43 5.15
CA ILE A 279 -2.77 -13.90 5.25
C ILE A 279 -3.80 -15.00 4.97
N LYS A 280 -3.66 -15.68 3.84
CA LYS A 280 -4.61 -16.70 3.37
C LYS A 280 -4.85 -17.81 4.39
N ASN A 281 -3.83 -18.21 5.13
CA ASN A 281 -3.89 -19.33 6.08
C ASN A 281 -4.06 -18.89 7.54
N ALA A 282 -4.24 -17.61 7.83
CA ALA A 282 -4.51 -17.14 9.18
C ALA A 282 -5.92 -17.60 9.65
N ALA A 283 -6.05 -17.94 10.94
CA ALA A 283 -7.37 -18.11 11.55
C ALA A 283 -8.12 -16.77 11.61
N CYS A 284 -7.38 -15.68 11.86
CA CYS A 284 -7.88 -14.31 11.84
C CYS A 284 -6.71 -13.36 11.60
N VAL A 285 -6.96 -12.30 10.82
CA VAL A 285 -6.03 -11.20 10.61
C VAL A 285 -6.46 -9.99 11.44
N ILE A 286 -5.52 -9.38 12.17
CA ILE A 286 -5.74 -8.14 12.92
C ILE A 286 -4.84 -7.07 12.31
N THR A 287 -5.40 -5.98 11.84
CA THR A 287 -4.66 -5.04 11.00
C THR A 287 -5.16 -3.60 11.15
N ASP A 288 -4.29 -2.63 10.86
CA ASP A 288 -4.57 -1.23 10.58
C ASP A 288 -4.25 -0.86 9.12
N SER A 289 -3.94 -1.88 8.31
CA SER A 289 -3.49 -1.71 6.93
C SER A 289 -4.62 -1.91 5.94
N PHE A 290 -4.80 -0.96 5.03
CA PHE A 290 -5.72 -1.12 3.91
C PHE A 290 -5.52 -2.45 3.17
N HIS A 291 -4.29 -2.76 2.75
CA HIS A 291 -4.02 -4.01 2.04
C HIS A 291 -4.08 -5.26 2.94
N GLY A 292 -3.88 -5.11 4.25
CA GLY A 292 -4.17 -6.19 5.20
C GLY A 292 -5.64 -6.58 5.18
N THR A 293 -6.52 -5.59 5.19
CA THR A 293 -7.97 -5.75 5.06
C THR A 293 -8.35 -6.27 3.67
N ALA A 294 -7.83 -5.64 2.61
CA ALA A 294 -8.16 -6.01 1.23
C ALA A 294 -7.79 -7.46 0.90
N PHE A 295 -6.61 -7.94 1.30
CA PHE A 295 -6.22 -9.34 1.08
C PHE A 295 -6.97 -10.32 2.00
N SER A 296 -7.33 -9.92 3.21
CA SER A 296 -8.21 -10.73 4.06
C SER A 296 -9.58 -10.93 3.39
N LEU A 297 -10.16 -9.87 2.86
CA LEU A 297 -11.39 -9.93 2.07
C LEU A 297 -11.23 -10.80 0.82
N ARG A 298 -10.16 -10.58 0.06
CA ARG A 298 -9.90 -11.30 -1.19
C ARG A 298 -9.78 -12.81 -0.99
N PHE A 299 -9.23 -13.24 0.14
CA PHE A 299 -9.06 -14.67 0.47
C PHE A 299 -10.18 -15.22 1.36
N GLY A 300 -11.17 -14.43 1.72
CA GLY A 300 -12.26 -14.87 2.59
C GLY A 300 -11.81 -15.19 4.03
N VAL A 301 -10.71 -14.58 4.49
CA VAL A 301 -10.15 -14.80 5.83
C VAL A 301 -10.84 -13.89 6.85
N PRO A 302 -11.26 -14.42 8.02
CA PRO A 302 -11.73 -13.59 9.12
C PRO A 302 -10.72 -12.49 9.48
N PHE A 303 -11.21 -11.27 9.70
CA PHE A 303 -10.33 -10.17 10.10
C PHE A 303 -11.03 -9.20 11.04
N ALA A 304 -10.23 -8.51 11.84
CA ALA A 304 -10.63 -7.37 12.64
C ALA A 304 -9.73 -6.18 12.32
N GLU A 305 -10.34 -5.03 12.11
CA GLU A 305 -9.64 -3.81 11.75
C GLU A 305 -9.65 -2.78 12.87
N VAL A 306 -8.48 -2.25 13.17
CA VAL A 306 -8.31 -1.11 14.07
C VAL A 306 -7.97 0.10 13.21
N LEU A 307 -8.91 1.02 13.05
CA LEU A 307 -8.70 2.18 12.18
C LEU A 307 -7.52 3.03 12.64
N PRO A 308 -6.63 3.41 11.73
CA PRO A 308 -5.64 4.43 12.00
C PRO A 308 -6.31 5.75 12.40
N THR A 309 -5.77 6.42 13.40
CA THR A 309 -6.31 7.70 13.92
C THR A 309 -6.04 8.89 12.99
N ASN A 310 -5.36 8.67 11.87
CA ASN A 310 -5.04 9.69 10.86
C ASN A 310 -5.87 9.54 9.59
N CYS A 311 -5.66 10.46 8.63
CA CYS A 311 -6.38 10.49 7.36
C CYS A 311 -6.29 9.20 6.52
N THR A 312 -5.30 8.32 6.74
CA THR A 312 -5.21 7.04 6.02
C THR A 312 -6.32 6.05 6.41
N GLY A 313 -6.98 6.25 7.56
CA GLY A 313 -8.13 5.45 7.96
C GLY A 313 -9.37 5.62 7.07
N THR A 314 -9.41 6.68 6.25
CA THR A 314 -10.53 6.91 5.33
C THR A 314 -10.65 5.85 4.24
N CYS A 315 -9.51 5.40 3.67
CA CYS A 315 -9.50 4.33 2.66
C CYS A 315 -10.05 3.02 3.24
N ASN A 316 -9.62 2.67 4.45
CA ASN A 316 -10.07 1.47 5.15
C ASN A 316 -11.56 1.54 5.45
N HIS A 317 -12.02 2.65 6.03
CA HIS A 317 -13.43 2.88 6.32
C HIS A 317 -14.27 2.83 5.05
N SER A 318 -13.80 3.44 3.96
CA SER A 318 -14.48 3.45 2.66
C SER A 318 -14.61 2.04 2.07
N LEU A 319 -13.55 1.21 2.14
CA LEU A 319 -13.60 -0.19 1.71
C LEU A 319 -14.62 -1.00 2.52
N LEU A 320 -14.63 -0.86 3.85
CA LEU A 320 -15.57 -1.57 4.71
C LEU A 320 -17.02 -1.11 4.45
N THR A 321 -17.22 0.16 4.18
CA THR A 321 -18.55 0.70 3.82
C THR A 321 -19.02 0.15 2.49
N LEU A 322 -18.15 0.15 1.48
CA LEU A 322 -18.45 -0.35 0.14
C LEU A 322 -18.81 -1.86 0.16
N THR A 323 -18.20 -2.61 1.06
CA THR A 323 -18.40 -4.06 1.20
C THR A 323 -19.44 -4.44 2.25
N GLY A 324 -20.02 -3.49 2.98
CA GLY A 324 -21.00 -3.75 4.06
C GLY A 324 -20.39 -4.40 5.30
N LEU A 325 -19.08 -4.24 5.52
CA LEU A 325 -18.32 -4.93 6.57
C LEU A 325 -17.84 -3.99 7.69
N GLN A 326 -18.54 -2.88 7.95
CA GLN A 326 -18.24 -1.97 9.07
C GLN A 326 -18.25 -2.69 10.43
N SER A 327 -18.99 -3.80 10.55
CA SER A 327 -19.00 -4.65 11.73
C SER A 327 -17.64 -5.31 12.03
N ARG A 328 -16.67 -5.25 11.11
CA ARG A 328 -15.29 -5.72 11.32
C ARG A 328 -14.40 -4.70 12.03
N LEU A 329 -14.90 -3.49 12.24
CA LEU A 329 -14.18 -2.47 12.99
C LEU A 329 -14.16 -2.79 14.48
N VAL A 330 -12.98 -2.73 15.07
CA VAL A 330 -12.79 -2.80 16.52
C VAL A 330 -13.13 -1.42 17.10
N THR A 331 -14.27 -1.32 17.74
CA THR A 331 -14.73 -0.09 18.39
C THR A 331 -14.22 0.03 19.82
N ASP A 332 -14.03 -1.09 20.50
CA ASP A 332 -13.42 -1.19 21.83
C ASP A 332 -12.25 -2.18 21.81
N PRO A 333 -11.00 -1.70 21.92
CA PRO A 333 -9.83 -2.56 21.97
C PRO A 333 -9.74 -3.45 23.22
N ALA A 334 -10.57 -3.24 24.24
CA ALA A 334 -10.63 -4.10 25.42
C ALA A 334 -11.55 -5.32 25.20
N ASP A 335 -12.49 -5.23 24.26
CA ASP A 335 -13.44 -6.31 23.94
C ASP A 335 -12.98 -7.14 22.74
N THR A 336 -12.65 -8.42 22.97
CA THR A 336 -12.25 -9.36 21.92
C THR A 336 -13.42 -10.19 21.36
N ALA A 337 -14.65 -9.95 21.77
CA ALA A 337 -15.83 -10.72 21.36
C ALA A 337 -16.01 -10.72 19.85
N LEU A 338 -15.78 -9.58 19.19
CA LEU A 338 -15.79 -9.49 17.73
C LEU A 338 -14.90 -10.57 17.09
N THR A 339 -13.60 -10.59 17.44
CA THR A 339 -12.66 -11.52 16.81
C THR A 339 -13.00 -12.98 17.11
N LEU A 340 -13.49 -13.27 18.32
CA LEU A 340 -13.87 -14.63 18.70
C LEU A 340 -15.13 -15.09 17.94
N SER A 341 -16.10 -14.23 17.72
CA SER A 341 -17.30 -14.56 16.93
C SER A 341 -16.97 -14.90 15.48
N LEU A 342 -15.89 -14.32 14.92
CA LEU A 342 -15.48 -14.52 13.52
C LEU A 342 -14.83 -15.88 13.24
N ILE A 343 -14.22 -16.50 14.25
CA ILE A 343 -13.52 -17.80 14.09
C ILE A 343 -14.39 -19.00 14.46
N HIS A 344 -15.58 -18.76 15.01
CA HIS A 344 -16.55 -19.80 15.39
C HIS A 344 -17.67 -20.00 14.36
N ILE A 345 -17.57 -19.37 13.19
CA ILE A 345 -18.53 -19.51 12.08
C ILE A 345 -18.14 -20.64 11.17
#